data_15b5e05c951a6682a0c8daf2676ec6e5
#
_entry.id   15b5e05c951a6682a0c8daf2676ec6e5
#
_cell.length_a   1.000
_cell.length_b   1.000
_cell.length_c   1.000
_cell.angle_alpha   90.00
_cell.angle_beta   90.00
_cell.angle_gamma   90.00
#
_symmetry.space_group_name_H-M   'P 1'
#
loop_
_entity.id
_entity.type
_entity.pdbx_description
1 polymer ?
#
loop_
_entity_poly.entity_id
_entity_poly.type
_entity_poly.pdbx_seq_one_letter_code
_entity_poly.pdbx_strand_id
1 'polypeptide(L)'
;MSFKIAFIGAGSLVFARTLFTDIISVPEFHNIEIAFTDINPDNLEKTRELCQRDLDANNIPIRIEATTNRRDAFKDARYIVNCVRIGGLEGFETDVEIPLKYGIDQCVGDTLCTGGIMYGQRVIAEMLNFCKDIREVSEPGAIMLNYSNPNAMATWACNKYGKVRTIGLCHGEIHGEQQISEVLGIPREELDVICAGINHQTWYISVKHNGEDMIPKLLAGFEAHPKFSQEEKVRIDMLKRFGYYSTESNGHLSEYVAWYRKRPDEIKDWINLDNWINGETGGYLRVTREERNWFETDFPKILAEPVKKLDGSERSKEHASYIIESLETGRHYRGHFNIMNEGCITNLPWESVVEVPCYVDGNGISIPKVGDLPLGCAAVCSQSIWVQKLAVEAAVHGDVQLLKQAAMMDPLTGAVCNPPEIWQMIDEMLVAQEQWLPQYTEAIKAAKEHLANDPLIPTKDYHGAARLREKTPEEVAAERDARKITA
;
A
#
# COMPACT_ATOMS: atom_id res chain seq x y z
N MET A 1 11.32 -29.51 -0.22
CA MET A 1 9.93 -29.12 -0.49
C MET A 1 9.86 -28.74 -1.96
N SER A 2 8.78 -29.03 -2.66
CA SER A 2 8.61 -28.63 -4.06
C SER A 2 7.28 -27.90 -4.19
N PHE A 3 7.33 -26.60 -4.47
CA PHE A 3 6.19 -25.76 -4.77
C PHE A 3 6.67 -24.57 -5.63
N LYS A 4 5.75 -23.87 -6.27
CA LYS A 4 6.06 -22.73 -7.13
C LYS A 4 5.56 -21.44 -6.53
N ILE A 5 6.37 -20.38 -6.61
CA ILE A 5 6.01 -19.00 -6.29
C ILE A 5 6.07 -18.18 -7.57
N ALA A 6 4.98 -17.48 -7.88
CA ALA A 6 4.91 -16.53 -8.97
C ALA A 6 4.92 -15.09 -8.42
N PHE A 7 5.78 -14.24 -8.99
CA PHE A 7 5.80 -12.80 -8.71
C PHE A 7 5.17 -12.06 -9.87
N ILE A 8 4.12 -11.27 -9.62
CA ILE A 8 3.53 -10.37 -10.62
C ILE A 8 3.82 -8.92 -10.26
N GLY A 9 4.24 -8.14 -11.26
CA GLY A 9 4.86 -6.83 -11.07
C GLY A 9 6.35 -6.95 -10.74
N ALA A 10 6.98 -8.03 -11.21
CA ALA A 10 8.40 -8.33 -10.93
C ALA A 10 9.38 -7.34 -11.59
N GLY A 11 8.92 -6.49 -12.51
CA GLY A 11 9.69 -5.35 -13.02
C GLY A 11 9.96 -4.25 -11.98
N SER A 12 9.38 -4.33 -10.77
CA SER A 12 9.71 -3.47 -9.64
C SER A 12 10.99 -3.94 -8.95
N LEU A 13 12.14 -3.52 -9.47
CA LEU A 13 13.46 -4.05 -9.09
C LEU A 13 13.72 -4.12 -7.59
N VAL A 14 13.54 -3.03 -6.86
CA VAL A 14 13.91 -2.96 -5.43
C VAL A 14 13.00 -3.85 -4.61
N PHE A 15 11.69 -3.67 -4.78
CA PHE A 15 10.71 -4.36 -3.93
C PHE A 15 10.61 -5.85 -4.27
N ALA A 16 10.52 -6.20 -5.57
CA ALA A 16 10.48 -7.59 -5.99
C ALA A 16 11.76 -8.34 -5.59
N ARG A 17 12.95 -7.72 -5.74
CA ARG A 17 14.22 -8.30 -5.31
C ARG A 17 14.28 -8.49 -3.79
N THR A 18 13.79 -7.53 -2.99
CA THR A 18 13.76 -7.66 -1.53
C THR A 18 12.93 -8.86 -1.11
N LEU A 19 11.67 -8.94 -1.59
CA LEU A 19 10.79 -10.07 -1.28
C LEU A 19 11.36 -11.41 -1.75
N PHE A 20 11.94 -11.45 -2.95
CA PHE A 20 12.62 -12.62 -3.48
C PHE A 20 13.79 -13.05 -2.58
N THR A 21 14.67 -12.10 -2.22
CA THR A 21 15.81 -12.34 -1.35
C THR A 21 15.39 -12.91 -0.01
N ASP A 22 14.36 -12.33 0.60
CA ASP A 22 13.82 -12.78 1.89
C ASP A 22 13.27 -14.22 1.82
N ILE A 23 12.56 -14.56 0.75
CA ILE A 23 11.99 -15.90 0.56
C ILE A 23 13.12 -16.93 0.36
N ILE A 24 14.10 -16.62 -0.49
CA ILE A 24 15.20 -17.54 -0.78
C ILE A 24 16.18 -17.65 0.38
N SER A 25 16.19 -16.71 1.31
CA SER A 25 16.97 -16.80 2.55
C SER A 25 16.53 -17.94 3.49
N VAL A 26 15.39 -18.58 3.22
CA VAL A 26 14.92 -19.77 3.93
C VAL A 26 15.60 -21.02 3.32
N PRO A 27 16.48 -21.74 4.04
CA PRO A 27 17.27 -22.83 3.46
C PRO A 27 16.44 -23.96 2.83
N GLU A 28 15.25 -24.23 3.40
CA GLU A 28 14.33 -25.24 2.92
C GLU A 28 13.74 -24.92 1.53
N PHE A 29 13.88 -23.66 1.06
CA PHE A 29 13.32 -23.18 -0.21
C PHE A 29 14.31 -23.21 -1.38
N HIS A 30 15.51 -23.76 -1.20
CA HIS A 30 16.53 -23.84 -2.26
C HIS A 30 16.19 -24.83 -3.41
N ASN A 31 15.05 -25.50 -3.35
CA ASN A 31 14.56 -26.43 -4.39
C ASN A 31 13.12 -26.11 -4.85
N ILE A 32 12.66 -24.86 -4.70
CA ILE A 32 11.36 -24.42 -5.19
C ILE A 32 11.46 -23.88 -6.62
N GLU A 33 10.31 -23.70 -7.25
CA GLU A 33 10.20 -23.05 -8.56
C GLU A 33 9.84 -21.57 -8.38
N ILE A 34 10.53 -20.70 -9.13
CA ILE A 34 10.29 -19.25 -9.12
C ILE A 34 9.97 -18.79 -10.53
N ALA A 35 8.85 -18.08 -10.66
CA ALA A 35 8.46 -17.43 -11.90
C ALA A 35 8.21 -15.94 -11.69
N PHE A 36 8.80 -15.11 -12.54
CA PHE A 36 8.59 -13.68 -12.60
C PHE A 36 7.72 -13.30 -13.79
N THR A 37 6.77 -12.40 -13.60
CA THR A 37 5.99 -11.82 -14.69
C THR A 37 5.80 -10.32 -14.52
N ASP A 38 5.92 -9.61 -15.64
CA ASP A 38 5.68 -8.17 -15.74
C ASP A 38 5.24 -7.83 -17.17
N ILE A 39 4.55 -6.70 -17.33
CA ILE A 39 4.15 -6.19 -18.67
C ILE A 39 5.33 -5.54 -19.40
N ASN A 40 6.35 -5.09 -18.67
CA ASN A 40 7.57 -4.50 -19.23
C ASN A 40 8.68 -5.57 -19.32
N PRO A 41 9.00 -6.06 -20.53
CA PRO A 41 9.98 -7.14 -20.71
C PRO A 41 11.40 -6.72 -20.32
N ASP A 42 11.77 -5.45 -20.53
CA ASP A 42 13.13 -4.97 -20.23
C ASP A 42 13.37 -4.90 -18.73
N ASN A 43 12.41 -4.36 -17.96
CA ASN A 43 12.49 -4.32 -16.50
C ASN A 43 12.44 -5.71 -15.90
N LEU A 44 11.58 -6.58 -16.45
CA LEU A 44 11.47 -7.98 -16.05
C LEU A 44 12.82 -8.71 -16.20
N GLU A 45 13.47 -8.57 -17.35
CA GLU A 45 14.76 -9.24 -17.61
C GLU A 45 15.88 -8.71 -16.72
N LYS A 46 15.96 -7.40 -16.49
CA LYS A 46 16.93 -6.80 -15.57
C LYS A 46 16.75 -7.32 -14.13
N THR A 47 15.51 -7.42 -13.65
CA THR A 47 15.24 -7.98 -12.31
C THR A 47 15.60 -9.44 -12.24
N ARG A 48 15.27 -10.24 -13.27
CA ARG A 48 15.65 -11.64 -13.38
C ARG A 48 17.17 -11.81 -13.35
N GLU A 49 17.89 -11.04 -14.16
CA GLU A 49 19.36 -11.09 -14.23
C GLU A 49 20.00 -10.85 -12.86
N LEU A 50 19.54 -9.82 -12.15
CA LEU A 50 20.07 -9.45 -10.84
C LEU A 50 19.77 -10.52 -9.78
N CYS A 51 18.55 -11.04 -9.73
CA CYS A 51 18.17 -12.11 -8.80
C CYS A 51 18.87 -13.43 -9.12
N GLN A 52 19.04 -13.76 -10.42
CA GLN A 52 19.76 -14.95 -10.85
C GLN A 52 21.25 -14.88 -10.49
N ARG A 53 21.88 -13.72 -10.64
CA ARG A 53 23.26 -13.47 -10.19
C ARG A 53 23.41 -13.76 -8.69
N ASP A 54 22.46 -13.29 -7.88
CA ASP A 54 22.48 -13.49 -6.44
C ASP A 54 22.34 -15.00 -6.08
N LEU A 55 21.49 -15.76 -6.80
CA LEU A 55 21.37 -17.22 -6.67
C LEU A 55 22.67 -17.95 -7.04
N ASP A 56 23.22 -17.64 -8.20
CA ASP A 56 24.41 -18.30 -8.72
C ASP A 56 25.62 -18.11 -7.79
N ALA A 57 25.79 -16.90 -7.25
CA ALA A 57 26.86 -16.58 -6.31
C ALA A 57 26.70 -17.26 -4.92
N ASN A 58 25.49 -17.57 -4.52
CA ASN A 58 25.19 -18.32 -3.29
C ASN A 58 25.11 -19.85 -3.53
N ASN A 59 25.40 -20.33 -4.74
CA ASN A 59 25.32 -21.73 -5.15
C ASN A 59 23.93 -22.36 -4.96
N ILE A 60 22.84 -21.57 -5.16
CA ILE A 60 21.47 -22.05 -5.07
C ILE A 60 21.01 -22.46 -6.47
N PRO A 61 20.57 -23.71 -6.71
CA PRO A 61 20.36 -24.28 -8.05
C PRO A 61 19.05 -23.86 -8.72
N ILE A 62 18.37 -22.83 -8.22
CA ILE A 62 17.12 -22.32 -8.79
C ILE A 62 17.41 -21.58 -10.09
N ARG A 63 16.55 -21.78 -11.09
CA ARG A 63 16.50 -21.00 -12.31
C ARG A 63 15.18 -20.24 -12.35
N ILE A 64 15.27 -18.89 -12.44
CA ILE A 64 14.10 -18.03 -12.46
C ILE A 64 13.51 -18.05 -13.88
N GLU A 65 12.26 -18.49 -13.98
CA GLU A 65 11.45 -18.31 -15.17
C GLU A 65 11.00 -16.85 -15.27
N ALA A 66 11.09 -16.23 -16.45
CA ALA A 66 10.59 -14.89 -16.71
C ALA A 66 9.73 -14.86 -17.95
N THR A 67 8.53 -14.33 -17.85
CA THR A 67 7.57 -14.28 -18.96
C THR A 67 6.63 -13.07 -18.83
N THR A 68 6.28 -12.47 -19.95
CA THR A 68 5.24 -11.43 -19.99
C THR A 68 3.81 -12.01 -20.01
N ASN A 69 3.68 -13.33 -20.18
CA ASN A 69 2.40 -14.03 -20.07
C ASN A 69 2.19 -14.50 -18.63
N ARG A 70 1.39 -13.78 -17.85
CA ARG A 70 1.15 -14.12 -16.44
C ARG A 70 0.55 -15.53 -16.24
N ARG A 71 -0.19 -16.07 -17.23
CA ARG A 71 -0.75 -17.43 -17.10
C ARG A 71 0.35 -18.50 -17.05
N ASP A 72 1.45 -18.30 -17.80
CA ASP A 72 2.59 -19.22 -17.75
C ASP A 72 3.29 -19.12 -16.37
N ALA A 73 3.46 -17.90 -15.84
CA ALA A 73 4.02 -17.71 -14.51
C ALA A 73 3.13 -18.33 -13.42
N PHE A 74 1.81 -18.15 -13.50
CA PHE A 74 0.85 -18.64 -12.51
C PHE A 74 0.60 -20.16 -12.58
N LYS A 75 0.94 -20.79 -13.71
CA LYS A 75 0.75 -22.23 -13.87
C LYS A 75 1.41 -23.00 -12.72
N ASP A 76 0.61 -23.81 -12.04
CA ASP A 76 1.02 -24.66 -10.91
C ASP A 76 1.61 -23.87 -9.71
N ALA A 77 1.41 -22.54 -9.64
CA ALA A 77 1.89 -21.74 -8.51
C ALA A 77 1.01 -21.96 -7.27
N ARG A 78 1.65 -22.15 -6.10
CA ARG A 78 1.00 -22.22 -4.78
C ARG A 78 0.85 -20.84 -4.16
N TYR A 79 1.81 -19.97 -4.40
CA TYR A 79 1.81 -18.58 -3.89
C TYR A 79 1.98 -17.61 -5.04
N ILE A 80 1.21 -16.53 -5.01
CA ILE A 80 1.33 -15.41 -5.93
C ILE A 80 1.68 -14.16 -5.12
N VAL A 81 2.86 -13.61 -5.33
CA VAL A 81 3.31 -12.35 -4.72
C VAL A 81 2.96 -11.22 -5.68
N ASN A 82 2.05 -10.35 -5.28
CA ASN A 82 1.56 -9.25 -6.11
C ASN A 82 2.10 -7.91 -5.66
N CYS A 83 2.79 -7.20 -6.55
CA CYS A 83 3.34 -5.85 -6.35
C CYS A 83 3.14 -4.93 -7.57
N VAL A 84 2.01 -5.06 -8.26
CA VAL A 84 1.70 -4.24 -9.43
C VAL A 84 1.25 -2.82 -9.05
N ARG A 85 1.49 -1.87 -9.96
CA ARG A 85 0.84 -0.56 -9.96
C ARG A 85 0.10 -0.37 -11.29
N ILE A 86 -1.21 -0.64 -11.29
CA ILE A 86 -2.03 -0.52 -12.50
C ILE A 86 -2.18 0.95 -12.90
N GLY A 87 -1.89 1.26 -14.17
CA GLY A 87 -1.85 2.61 -14.71
C GLY A 87 -0.50 3.31 -14.57
N GLY A 88 0.48 2.68 -13.91
CA GLY A 88 1.83 3.22 -13.79
C GLY A 88 1.88 4.65 -13.24
N LEU A 89 2.85 5.42 -13.73
CA LEU A 89 3.00 6.83 -13.37
C LEU A 89 1.91 7.71 -13.97
N GLU A 90 1.48 7.43 -15.19
CA GLU A 90 0.47 8.22 -15.90
C GLU A 90 -0.89 8.20 -15.17
N GLY A 91 -1.33 7.03 -14.72
CA GLY A 91 -2.54 6.91 -13.91
C GLY A 91 -2.38 7.62 -12.56
N PHE A 92 -1.22 7.50 -11.92
CA PHE A 92 -0.94 8.14 -10.65
C PHE A 92 -0.93 9.68 -10.74
N GLU A 93 -0.41 10.23 -11.84
CA GLU A 93 -0.46 11.68 -12.09
C GLU A 93 -1.90 12.19 -12.10
N THR A 94 -2.81 11.49 -12.76
CA THR A 94 -4.22 11.90 -12.78
C THR A 94 -4.89 11.77 -11.41
N ASP A 95 -4.50 10.78 -10.59
CA ASP A 95 -5.03 10.58 -9.23
C ASP A 95 -4.68 11.74 -8.28
N VAL A 96 -3.56 12.41 -8.51
CA VAL A 96 -3.12 13.54 -7.67
C VAL A 96 -3.48 14.88 -8.30
N GLU A 97 -3.18 15.09 -9.59
CA GLU A 97 -3.27 16.42 -10.21
C GLU A 97 -4.72 16.85 -10.52
N ILE A 98 -5.63 15.91 -10.85
CA ILE A 98 -7.03 16.28 -11.10
C ILE A 98 -7.72 16.70 -9.80
N PRO A 99 -7.70 15.92 -8.69
CA PRO A 99 -8.28 16.38 -7.42
C PRO A 99 -7.67 17.68 -6.90
N LEU A 100 -6.37 17.91 -7.15
CA LEU A 100 -5.69 19.13 -6.72
C LEU A 100 -6.31 20.39 -7.34
N LYS A 101 -6.78 20.36 -8.60
CA LYS A 101 -7.49 21.46 -9.25
C LYS A 101 -8.76 21.87 -8.50
N TYR A 102 -9.36 20.93 -7.77
CA TYR A 102 -10.57 21.14 -6.95
C TYR A 102 -10.23 21.48 -5.49
N GLY A 103 -8.94 21.61 -5.17
CA GLY A 103 -8.44 21.95 -3.84
C GLY A 103 -8.27 20.76 -2.91
N ILE A 104 -8.37 19.54 -3.41
CA ILE A 104 -8.11 18.33 -2.64
C ILE A 104 -6.61 18.07 -2.64
N ASP A 105 -5.98 18.39 -1.51
CA ASP A 105 -4.52 18.32 -1.34
C ASP A 105 -4.13 16.96 -0.76
N GLN A 106 -3.58 16.09 -1.60
CA GLN A 106 -3.14 14.74 -1.24
C GLN A 106 -1.62 14.70 -1.11
N CYS A 107 -1.11 13.96 -0.12
CA CYS A 107 0.33 13.65 0.02
C CYS A 107 0.70 12.41 -0.80
N VAL A 108 -0.08 11.35 -0.65
CA VAL A 108 0.17 10.01 -1.22
C VAL A 108 -0.80 9.69 -2.34
N GLY A 109 -2.11 9.79 -2.10
CA GLY A 109 -3.17 9.62 -3.10
C GLY A 109 -3.33 8.20 -3.64
N ASP A 110 -2.98 7.16 -2.87
CA ASP A 110 -2.98 5.78 -3.38
C ASP A 110 -3.87 4.78 -2.60
N THR A 111 -4.55 5.21 -1.53
CA THR A 111 -5.32 4.30 -0.67
C THR A 111 -6.75 4.75 -0.44
N LEU A 112 -6.94 5.97 0.02
CA LEU A 112 -8.21 6.66 0.24
C LEU A 112 -8.15 8.02 -0.48
N CYS A 113 -9.10 8.91 -0.15
CA CYS A 113 -9.31 10.13 -0.88
C CYS A 113 -9.68 9.85 -2.36
N THR A 114 -9.95 10.89 -3.14
CA THR A 114 -10.38 10.71 -4.53
C THR A 114 -9.36 9.96 -5.38
N GLY A 115 -8.08 10.24 -5.19
CA GLY A 115 -6.99 9.54 -5.89
C GLY A 115 -6.99 8.04 -5.62
N GLY A 116 -7.02 7.64 -4.34
CA GLY A 116 -7.07 6.24 -3.96
C GLY A 116 -8.33 5.51 -4.42
N ILE A 117 -9.50 6.19 -4.38
CA ILE A 117 -10.76 5.65 -4.91
C ILE A 117 -10.61 5.33 -6.41
N MET A 118 -10.10 6.26 -7.21
CA MET A 118 -9.91 6.06 -8.65
C MET A 118 -8.82 5.05 -8.97
N TYR A 119 -7.73 5.03 -8.21
CA TYR A 119 -6.73 3.98 -8.31
C TYR A 119 -7.36 2.61 -8.05
N GLY A 120 -8.23 2.50 -7.05
CA GLY A 120 -8.99 1.28 -6.77
C GLY A 120 -9.82 0.78 -7.94
N GLN A 121 -10.41 1.67 -8.75
CA GLN A 121 -11.20 1.27 -9.93
C GLN A 121 -10.34 0.53 -10.97
N ARG A 122 -9.11 0.98 -11.20
CA ARG A 122 -8.18 0.35 -12.12
C ARG A 122 -7.64 -0.97 -11.57
N VAL A 123 -7.21 -0.95 -10.31
CA VAL A 123 -6.62 -2.11 -9.62
C VAL A 123 -7.62 -3.25 -9.53
N ILE A 124 -8.85 -2.99 -9.07
CA ILE A 124 -9.86 -4.04 -8.88
C ILE A 124 -10.20 -4.72 -10.21
N ALA A 125 -10.39 -3.96 -11.28
CA ALA A 125 -10.70 -4.51 -12.59
C ALA A 125 -9.64 -5.53 -13.04
N GLU A 126 -8.35 -5.19 -12.90
CA GLU A 126 -7.28 -6.08 -13.33
C GLU A 126 -7.01 -7.22 -12.32
N MET A 127 -7.13 -6.96 -11.03
CA MET A 127 -6.97 -8.00 -9.99
C MET A 127 -8.02 -9.11 -10.11
N LEU A 128 -9.24 -8.80 -10.54
CA LEU A 128 -10.26 -9.82 -10.82
C LEU A 128 -9.88 -10.68 -12.04
N ASN A 129 -9.20 -10.12 -13.05
CA ASN A 129 -8.61 -10.90 -14.15
C ASN A 129 -7.48 -11.81 -13.63
N PHE A 130 -6.62 -11.32 -12.72
CA PHE A 130 -5.61 -12.18 -12.08
C PHE A 130 -6.27 -13.32 -11.31
N CYS A 131 -7.30 -13.04 -10.53
CA CYS A 131 -8.04 -14.07 -9.81
C CYS A 131 -8.64 -15.13 -10.72
N LYS A 132 -9.17 -14.74 -11.88
CA LYS A 132 -9.65 -15.68 -12.91
C LYS A 132 -8.53 -16.60 -13.38
N ASP A 133 -7.39 -16.01 -13.76
CA ASP A 133 -6.25 -16.80 -14.25
C ASP A 133 -5.70 -17.72 -13.16
N ILE A 134 -5.57 -17.26 -11.91
CA ILE A 134 -5.12 -18.05 -10.76
C ILE A 134 -6.03 -19.28 -10.57
N ARG A 135 -7.35 -19.11 -10.58
CA ARG A 135 -8.29 -20.24 -10.42
C ARG A 135 -8.21 -21.26 -11.56
N GLU A 136 -7.82 -20.81 -12.76
CA GLU A 136 -7.76 -21.68 -13.94
C GLU A 136 -6.44 -22.46 -14.06
N VAL A 137 -5.32 -21.87 -13.64
CA VAL A 137 -4.00 -22.44 -13.96
C VAL A 137 -3.09 -22.69 -12.76
N SER A 138 -3.38 -22.09 -11.59
CA SER A 138 -2.55 -22.27 -10.40
C SER A 138 -2.94 -23.53 -9.60
N GLU A 139 -2.14 -23.87 -8.60
CA GLU A 139 -2.44 -24.96 -7.68
C GLU A 139 -3.80 -24.69 -6.99
N PRO A 140 -4.67 -25.71 -6.83
CA PRO A 140 -5.92 -25.54 -6.09
C PRO A 140 -5.69 -25.00 -4.69
N GLY A 141 -6.34 -23.89 -4.34
CA GLY A 141 -6.15 -23.24 -3.05
C GLY A 141 -4.95 -22.30 -2.99
N ALA A 142 -4.36 -21.93 -4.13
CA ALA A 142 -3.30 -20.95 -4.21
C ALA A 142 -3.64 -19.66 -3.44
N ILE A 143 -2.63 -19.08 -2.79
CA ILE A 143 -2.77 -17.88 -1.96
C ILE A 143 -2.11 -16.70 -2.66
N MET A 144 -2.81 -15.58 -2.74
CA MET A 144 -2.23 -14.33 -3.21
C MET A 144 -1.81 -13.46 -2.00
N LEU A 145 -0.52 -13.09 -1.97
CA LEU A 145 0.07 -12.14 -1.02
C LEU A 145 0.14 -10.78 -1.70
N ASN A 146 -0.75 -9.88 -1.30
CA ASN A 146 -0.96 -8.61 -2.00
C ASN A 146 -0.27 -7.44 -1.31
N TYR A 147 0.69 -6.83 -2.00
CA TYR A 147 1.34 -5.59 -1.58
C TYR A 147 0.84 -4.35 -2.36
N SER A 148 -0.05 -4.55 -3.34
CA SER A 148 -0.57 -3.44 -4.14
C SER A 148 -1.64 -2.65 -3.39
N ASN A 149 -1.64 -1.32 -3.58
CA ASN A 149 -2.66 -0.41 -3.10
C ASN A 149 -3.76 -0.19 -4.17
N PRO A 150 -4.94 0.26 -3.75
CA PRO A 150 -5.46 0.36 -2.38
C PRO A 150 -5.63 -1.03 -1.74
N ASN A 151 -4.81 -1.35 -0.77
CA ASN A 151 -4.65 -2.72 -0.27
C ASN A 151 -5.97 -3.34 0.21
N ALA A 152 -6.71 -2.65 1.07
CA ALA A 152 -7.98 -3.14 1.60
C ALA A 152 -9.03 -3.35 0.49
N MET A 153 -9.17 -2.42 -0.46
CA MET A 153 -10.13 -2.54 -1.58
C MET A 153 -9.78 -3.71 -2.49
N ALA A 154 -8.49 -3.86 -2.86
CA ALA A 154 -8.00 -4.96 -3.69
C ALA A 154 -8.21 -6.32 -3.00
N THR A 155 -7.81 -6.43 -1.73
CA THR A 155 -8.00 -7.64 -0.91
C THR A 155 -9.47 -8.01 -0.79
N TRP A 156 -10.35 -7.02 -0.59
CA TRP A 156 -11.79 -7.22 -0.54
C TRP A 156 -12.35 -7.79 -1.84
N ALA A 157 -12.05 -7.14 -2.96
CA ALA A 157 -12.51 -7.57 -4.28
C ALA A 157 -12.03 -8.99 -4.62
N CYS A 158 -10.76 -9.30 -4.38
CA CYS A 158 -10.18 -10.62 -4.67
C CYS A 158 -10.82 -11.73 -3.85
N ASN A 159 -11.04 -11.53 -2.56
CA ASN A 159 -11.69 -12.53 -1.69
C ASN A 159 -13.17 -12.67 -2.02
N LYS A 160 -13.92 -11.55 -2.08
CA LYS A 160 -15.39 -11.58 -2.24
C LYS A 160 -15.82 -11.97 -3.65
N TYR A 161 -15.22 -11.36 -4.67
CA TYR A 161 -15.62 -11.50 -6.07
C TYR A 161 -14.65 -12.37 -6.88
N GLY A 162 -13.35 -12.21 -6.62
CA GLY A 162 -12.30 -12.99 -7.27
C GLY A 162 -12.25 -14.45 -6.82
N LYS A 163 -12.76 -14.79 -5.63
CA LYS A 163 -12.73 -16.14 -5.05
C LYS A 163 -11.32 -16.76 -4.97
N VAL A 164 -10.31 -15.91 -4.79
CA VAL A 164 -8.94 -16.30 -4.51
C VAL A 164 -8.59 -15.82 -3.11
N ARG A 165 -8.10 -16.72 -2.27
CA ARG A 165 -7.64 -16.36 -0.94
C ARG A 165 -6.52 -15.34 -1.05
N THR A 166 -6.81 -14.11 -0.66
CA THR A 166 -5.89 -12.98 -0.75
C THR A 166 -5.65 -12.40 0.62
N ILE A 167 -4.38 -12.22 0.96
CA ILE A 167 -3.91 -11.61 2.19
C ILE A 167 -3.23 -10.31 1.81
N GLY A 168 -3.75 -9.19 2.28
CA GLY A 168 -3.13 -7.89 2.09
C GLY A 168 -2.00 -7.68 3.11
N LEU A 169 -0.87 -7.20 2.65
CA LEU A 169 0.33 -7.00 3.44
C LEU A 169 0.78 -5.54 3.39
N CYS A 170 1.17 -5.00 4.53
CA CYS A 170 1.71 -3.67 4.69
C CYS A 170 2.76 -3.67 5.80
N HIS A 171 3.75 -2.78 5.70
CA HIS A 171 4.80 -2.63 6.70
C HIS A 171 4.57 -1.43 7.66
N GLY A 172 3.44 -0.72 7.52
CA GLY A 172 3.14 0.48 8.30
C GLY A 172 3.08 0.23 9.80
N GLU A 173 2.54 -0.93 10.22
CA GLU A 173 2.52 -1.30 11.65
C GLU A 173 3.92 -1.50 12.20
N ILE A 174 4.84 -2.09 11.42
CA ILE A 174 6.23 -2.32 11.83
C ILE A 174 6.95 -0.99 12.06
N HIS A 175 6.73 0.00 11.20
CA HIS A 175 7.31 1.33 11.34
C HIS A 175 6.79 2.06 12.58
N GLY A 176 5.48 1.97 12.85
CA GLY A 176 4.90 2.56 14.04
C GLY A 176 5.37 1.89 15.34
N GLU A 177 5.53 0.56 15.36
CA GLU A 177 6.16 -0.14 16.49
C GLU A 177 7.60 0.35 16.72
N GLN A 178 8.37 0.56 15.65
CA GLN A 178 9.73 1.09 15.76
C GLN A 178 9.72 2.49 16.40
N GLN A 179 8.82 3.37 15.97
CA GLN A 179 8.69 4.71 16.57
C GLN A 179 8.28 4.65 18.04
N ILE A 180 7.36 3.76 18.40
CA ILE A 180 6.95 3.52 19.80
C ILE A 180 8.14 3.03 20.63
N SER A 181 8.92 2.10 20.11
CA SER A 181 10.15 1.59 20.72
C SER A 181 11.15 2.71 21.01
N GLU A 182 11.42 3.57 20.03
CA GLU A 182 12.33 4.70 20.15
C GLU A 182 11.84 5.71 21.21
N VAL A 183 10.56 6.06 21.17
CA VAL A 183 9.94 7.02 22.11
C VAL A 183 9.96 6.52 23.54
N LEU A 184 9.75 5.23 23.75
CA LEU A 184 9.77 4.60 25.08
C LEU A 184 11.20 4.27 25.55
N GLY A 185 12.17 4.20 24.62
CA GLY A 185 13.52 3.72 24.93
C GLY A 185 13.54 2.23 25.30
N ILE A 186 12.61 1.44 24.76
CA ILE A 186 12.44 0.01 25.02
C ILE A 186 12.66 -0.75 23.71
N PRO A 187 13.52 -1.79 23.67
CA PRO A 187 13.69 -2.62 22.48
C PRO A 187 12.36 -3.17 21.97
N ARG A 188 12.17 -3.16 20.64
CA ARG A 188 10.91 -3.58 20.02
C ARG A 188 10.50 -5.01 20.40
N GLU A 189 11.48 -5.92 20.50
CA GLU A 189 11.30 -7.32 20.88
C GLU A 189 10.82 -7.54 22.33
N GLU A 190 10.91 -6.50 23.16
CA GLU A 190 10.39 -6.52 24.53
C GLU A 190 8.98 -5.91 24.65
N LEU A 191 8.46 -5.35 23.55
CA LEU A 191 7.12 -4.79 23.50
C LEU A 191 6.11 -5.85 23.01
N ASP A 192 5.01 -6.00 23.74
CA ASP A 192 3.83 -6.74 23.28
C ASP A 192 2.78 -5.76 22.75
N VAL A 193 2.60 -5.75 21.44
CA VAL A 193 1.79 -4.76 20.72
C VAL A 193 0.61 -5.42 20.05
N ILE A 194 -0.58 -4.80 20.16
CA ILE A 194 -1.75 -5.10 19.33
C ILE A 194 -2.12 -3.83 18.57
N CYS A 195 -2.00 -3.91 17.25
CA CYS A 195 -2.45 -2.91 16.32
C CYS A 195 -3.67 -3.44 15.57
N ALA A 196 -4.75 -2.66 15.48
CA ALA A 196 -5.97 -3.10 14.82
C ALA A 196 -6.75 -1.93 14.21
N GLY A 197 -7.38 -2.18 13.06
CA GLY A 197 -8.14 -1.19 12.31
C GLY A 197 -8.30 -1.57 10.85
N ILE A 198 -8.00 -0.64 9.95
CA ILE A 198 -7.96 -0.88 8.49
C ILE A 198 -6.61 -0.47 7.94
N ASN A 199 -6.25 -0.97 6.77
CA ASN A 199 -4.98 -0.65 6.12
C ASN A 199 -4.72 0.86 6.07
N HIS A 200 -3.51 1.26 6.48
CA HIS A 200 -3.03 2.63 6.62
C HIS A 200 -3.80 3.50 7.66
N GLN A 201 -4.74 2.91 8.40
CA GLN A 201 -5.50 3.56 9.47
C GLN A 201 -5.79 2.57 10.61
N THR A 202 -4.74 1.88 11.08
CA THR A 202 -4.79 1.03 12.28
C THR A 202 -4.42 1.83 13.51
N TRP A 203 -4.74 1.27 14.69
CA TRP A 203 -4.53 1.90 15.98
C TRP A 203 -3.81 0.95 16.91
N TYR A 204 -2.79 1.44 17.62
CA TYR A 204 -2.07 0.69 18.65
C TYR A 204 -2.92 0.65 19.92
N ILE A 205 -3.83 -0.33 20.00
CA ILE A 205 -4.82 -0.46 21.08
C ILE A 205 -4.27 -1.14 22.33
N SER A 206 -3.12 -1.79 22.22
CA SER A 206 -2.37 -2.33 23.36
C SER A 206 -0.88 -2.19 23.08
N VAL A 207 -0.15 -1.62 24.02
CA VAL A 207 1.32 -1.55 24.03
C VAL A 207 1.76 -1.89 25.43
N LYS A 208 2.41 -3.04 25.62
CA LYS A 208 2.83 -3.51 26.95
C LYS A 208 4.33 -3.81 26.98
N HIS A 209 4.93 -3.54 28.14
CA HIS A 209 6.28 -3.96 28.48
C HIS A 209 6.24 -4.63 29.85
N ASN A 210 6.69 -5.89 29.94
CA ASN A 210 6.62 -6.71 31.16
C ASN A 210 5.24 -6.72 31.84
N GLY A 211 4.15 -6.66 31.02
CA GLY A 211 2.77 -6.64 31.50
C GLY A 211 2.24 -5.24 31.89
N GLU A 212 3.08 -4.21 31.97
CA GLU A 212 2.67 -2.83 32.22
C GLU A 212 2.17 -2.16 30.94
N ASP A 213 1.03 -1.44 31.03
CA ASP A 213 0.50 -0.65 29.92
C ASP A 213 1.34 0.62 29.66
N MET A 214 1.86 0.74 28.43
CA MET A 214 2.68 1.86 27.99
C MET A 214 1.92 2.96 27.26
N ILE A 215 0.65 2.74 26.88
CA ILE A 215 -0.16 3.74 26.16
C ILE A 215 -0.18 5.09 26.87
N PRO A 216 -0.35 5.18 28.19
CA PRO A 216 -0.34 6.47 28.91
C PRO A 216 0.97 7.27 28.78
N LYS A 217 2.08 6.61 28.43
CA LYS A 217 3.40 7.26 28.31
C LYS A 217 3.66 7.79 26.89
N LEU A 218 2.91 7.31 25.87
CA LEU A 218 3.18 7.59 24.47
C LEU A 218 3.08 9.07 24.12
N LEU A 219 2.00 9.76 24.55
CA LEU A 219 1.80 11.16 24.20
C LEU A 219 2.96 12.04 24.66
N ALA A 220 3.30 11.95 25.93
CA ALA A 220 4.41 12.74 26.49
C ALA A 220 5.76 12.38 25.83
N GLY A 221 5.95 11.09 25.52
CA GLY A 221 7.13 10.61 24.82
C GLY A 221 7.26 11.19 23.40
N PHE A 222 6.19 11.12 22.60
CA PHE A 222 6.18 11.67 21.23
C PHE A 222 6.32 13.20 21.22
N GLU A 223 5.63 13.92 22.13
CA GLU A 223 5.74 15.38 22.24
C GLU A 223 7.17 15.83 22.66
N ALA A 224 7.88 15.02 23.44
CA ALA A 224 9.25 15.31 23.88
C ALA A 224 10.32 14.84 22.88
N HIS A 225 9.98 13.96 21.93
CA HIS A 225 10.95 13.38 21.00
C HIS A 225 11.43 14.41 19.98
N PRO A 226 12.76 14.67 19.80
CA PRO A 226 13.27 15.77 18.99
C PRO A 226 12.89 15.67 17.51
N LYS A 227 12.79 14.46 16.99
CA LYS A 227 12.42 14.19 15.59
C LYS A 227 10.91 14.08 15.41
N PHE A 228 10.27 13.15 16.13
CA PHE A 228 8.86 12.83 15.89
C PHE A 228 7.90 13.94 16.27
N SER A 229 8.24 14.81 17.25
CA SER A 229 7.43 16.00 17.55
C SER A 229 7.27 16.96 16.36
N GLN A 230 8.19 16.91 15.39
CA GLN A 230 8.14 17.72 14.16
C GLN A 230 7.58 16.95 12.95
N GLU A 231 7.87 15.67 12.86
CA GLU A 231 7.50 14.85 11.70
C GLU A 231 6.09 14.26 11.81
N GLU A 232 5.61 13.96 13.03
CA GLU A 232 4.37 13.21 13.27
C GLU A 232 3.24 14.05 13.90
N LYS A 233 3.15 15.33 13.57
CA LYS A 233 2.23 16.30 14.18
C LYS A 233 0.76 15.86 14.11
N VAL A 234 0.31 15.33 12.97
CA VAL A 234 -1.05 14.80 12.79
C VAL A 234 -1.28 13.57 13.66
N ARG A 235 -0.33 12.63 13.67
CA ARG A 235 -0.43 11.39 14.45
C ARG A 235 -0.39 11.67 15.93
N ILE A 236 0.40 12.65 16.37
CA ILE A 236 0.46 13.11 17.77
C ILE A 236 -0.86 13.81 18.17
N ASP A 237 -1.42 14.67 17.31
CA ASP A 237 -2.71 15.30 17.58
C ASP A 237 -3.85 14.27 17.65
N MET A 238 -3.84 13.25 16.77
CA MET A 238 -4.77 12.13 16.82
C MET A 238 -4.58 11.32 18.12
N LEU A 239 -3.35 11.00 18.51
CA LEU A 239 -3.05 10.34 19.78
C LEU A 239 -3.62 11.14 20.98
N LYS A 240 -3.42 12.44 20.98
CA LYS A 240 -3.93 13.33 22.03
C LYS A 240 -5.45 13.35 22.13
N ARG A 241 -6.17 13.27 20.98
CA ARG A 241 -7.63 13.36 20.93
C ARG A 241 -8.34 12.01 21.07
N PHE A 242 -7.75 10.94 20.53
CA PHE A 242 -8.35 9.61 20.51
C PHE A 242 -7.76 8.67 21.57
N GLY A 243 -6.61 9.02 22.17
CA GLY A 243 -5.93 8.23 23.19
C GLY A 243 -5.06 7.10 22.65
N TYR A 244 -4.99 6.90 21.33
CA TYR A 244 -4.27 5.81 20.68
C TYR A 244 -3.44 6.32 19.50
N TYR A 245 -2.21 5.82 19.37
CA TYR A 245 -1.36 6.12 18.22
C TYR A 245 -1.83 5.36 16.99
N SER A 246 -1.75 5.96 15.82
CA SER A 246 -2.21 5.36 14.56
C SER A 246 -1.05 5.07 13.62
N THR A 247 -1.18 4.06 12.77
CA THR A 247 -0.37 3.92 11.57
C THR A 247 -0.91 4.89 10.49
N GLU A 248 -0.31 5.17 9.40
CA GLU A 248 0.94 4.68 8.82
C GLU A 248 2.02 5.75 8.96
N SER A 249 1.76 6.95 8.42
CA SER A 249 2.60 8.13 8.45
C SER A 249 1.78 9.38 8.64
N ASN A 250 2.47 10.48 8.93
CA ASN A 250 1.84 11.79 9.05
C ASN A 250 1.09 12.20 7.77
N GLY A 251 1.70 11.96 6.61
CA GLY A 251 1.12 12.26 5.30
C GLY A 251 -0.14 11.46 5.00
N HIS A 252 -0.09 10.12 5.16
CA HIS A 252 -1.26 9.25 4.95
C HIS A 252 -2.43 9.67 5.85
N LEU A 253 -2.21 9.71 7.17
CA LEU A 253 -3.31 10.03 8.09
C LEU A 253 -3.89 11.42 7.84
N SER A 254 -3.07 12.39 7.41
CA SER A 254 -3.53 13.75 7.14
C SER A 254 -4.57 13.83 6.02
N GLU A 255 -4.51 12.93 5.03
CA GLU A 255 -5.42 12.91 3.89
C GLU A 255 -6.61 11.94 4.04
N TYR A 256 -6.58 11.04 5.05
CA TYR A 256 -7.68 10.09 5.28
C TYR A 256 -8.77 10.61 6.20
N VAL A 257 -8.58 11.77 6.79
CA VAL A 257 -9.53 12.42 7.68
C VAL A 257 -9.84 13.85 7.23
N ALA A 258 -11.01 14.37 7.62
CA ALA A 258 -11.51 15.66 7.16
C ALA A 258 -10.81 16.89 7.77
N TRP A 259 -9.79 16.73 8.62
CA TRP A 259 -9.44 17.81 9.56
C TRP A 259 -8.20 18.60 9.19
N TYR A 260 -7.16 17.98 8.66
CA TYR A 260 -5.82 18.58 8.57
C TYR A 260 -5.48 19.22 7.22
N ARG A 261 -6.19 18.83 6.13
CA ARG A 261 -5.91 19.30 4.76
C ARG A 261 -7.04 20.07 4.08
N LYS A 262 -8.15 20.31 4.77
CA LYS A 262 -9.31 21.02 4.20
C LYS A 262 -9.12 22.55 4.02
N ARG A 263 -8.13 23.13 4.70
CA ARG A 263 -7.82 24.56 4.66
C ARG A 263 -6.37 24.75 4.23
N PRO A 264 -6.14 25.26 3.01
CA PRO A 264 -4.79 25.39 2.46
C PRO A 264 -3.82 26.15 3.35
N ASP A 265 -4.27 27.22 3.99
CA ASP A 265 -3.41 28.08 4.85
C ASP A 265 -2.93 27.36 6.13
N GLU A 266 -3.66 26.34 6.59
CA GLU A 266 -3.36 25.60 7.81
C GLU A 266 -2.53 24.33 7.56
N ILE A 267 -2.41 23.85 6.31
CA ILE A 267 -1.74 22.56 6.01
C ILE A 267 -0.31 22.54 6.54
N LYS A 268 0.44 23.63 6.36
CA LYS A 268 1.84 23.71 6.78
C LYS A 268 2.05 23.61 8.31
N ASP A 269 1.03 23.86 9.11
CA ASP A 269 1.11 23.72 10.56
C ASP A 269 1.20 22.24 10.98
N TRP A 270 0.66 21.35 10.15
CA TRP A 270 0.50 19.92 10.42
C TRP A 270 1.57 19.02 9.79
N ILE A 271 2.46 19.58 8.98
CA ILE A 271 3.42 18.81 8.19
C ILE A 271 4.86 19.24 8.45
N ASN A 272 5.78 18.41 7.99
CA ASN A 272 7.21 18.72 7.86
C ASN A 272 7.65 18.34 6.44
N LEU A 273 8.48 19.18 5.83
CA LEU A 273 8.97 18.99 4.45
C LEU A 273 10.36 18.34 4.37
N ASP A 274 10.93 17.91 5.50
CA ASP A 274 12.22 17.20 5.51
C ASP A 274 12.13 15.83 4.83
N ASN A 275 10.93 15.21 4.88
CA ASN A 275 10.63 13.99 4.15
C ASN A 275 9.24 14.11 3.50
N TRP A 276 9.10 13.66 2.25
CA TRP A 276 7.85 13.74 1.51
C TRP A 276 6.67 13.10 2.24
N ILE A 277 6.89 11.96 2.90
CA ILE A 277 5.84 11.20 3.60
C ILE A 277 5.29 11.92 4.84
N ASN A 278 5.96 12.98 5.30
CA ASN A 278 5.51 13.77 6.42
C ASN A 278 4.42 14.79 6.03
N GLY A 279 3.98 14.81 4.76
CA GLY A 279 2.78 15.51 4.32
C GLY A 279 2.94 16.46 3.14
N GLU A 280 4.03 16.38 2.37
CA GLU A 280 4.22 17.17 1.14
C GLU A 280 3.05 16.97 0.17
N THR A 281 2.54 18.06 -0.44
CA THR A 281 1.51 17.97 -1.48
C THR A 281 2.04 17.21 -2.70
N GLY A 282 1.43 16.07 -3.03
CA GLY A 282 1.87 15.20 -4.13
C GLY A 282 3.27 14.62 -3.92
N GLY A 283 3.72 14.51 -2.66
CA GLY A 283 5.10 14.12 -2.35
C GLY A 283 5.48 12.76 -2.90
N TYR A 284 4.58 11.77 -2.80
CA TYR A 284 4.85 10.45 -3.37
C TYR A 284 4.92 10.47 -4.91
N LEU A 285 4.05 11.25 -5.56
CA LEU A 285 4.11 11.45 -7.01
C LEU A 285 5.43 12.09 -7.44
N ARG A 286 5.86 13.16 -6.73
CA ARG A 286 7.14 13.84 -7.02
C ARG A 286 8.31 12.86 -6.95
N VAL A 287 8.43 12.10 -5.87
CA VAL A 287 9.53 11.14 -5.72
C VAL A 287 9.47 10.06 -6.79
N THR A 288 8.27 9.56 -7.13
CA THR A 288 8.11 8.57 -8.21
C THR A 288 8.52 9.12 -9.57
N ARG A 289 8.23 10.41 -9.85
CA ARG A 289 8.69 11.09 -11.08
C ARG A 289 10.21 11.27 -11.12
N GLU A 290 10.81 11.69 -10.01
CA GLU A 290 12.25 11.85 -9.86
C GLU A 290 13.01 10.53 -10.07
N GLU A 291 12.40 9.41 -9.68
CA GLU A 291 12.97 8.06 -9.82
C GLU A 291 12.57 7.33 -11.12
N ARG A 292 11.85 7.97 -12.02
CA ARG A 292 11.28 7.37 -13.23
C ARG A 292 12.29 6.60 -14.08
N ASN A 293 13.49 7.13 -14.25
CA ASN A 293 14.53 6.55 -15.12
C ASN A 293 15.63 5.82 -14.32
N TRP A 294 15.41 5.61 -13.04
CA TRP A 294 16.39 4.99 -12.16
C TRP A 294 16.87 3.61 -12.67
N PHE A 295 15.97 2.83 -13.22
CA PHE A 295 16.26 1.52 -13.77
C PHE A 295 17.20 1.56 -14.98
N GLU A 296 17.04 2.57 -15.82
CA GLU A 296 17.84 2.73 -17.05
C GLU A 296 19.22 3.29 -16.73
N THR A 297 19.28 4.26 -15.81
CA THR A 297 20.52 5.01 -15.50
C THR A 297 21.43 4.28 -14.51
N ASP A 298 20.85 3.59 -13.53
CA ASP A 298 21.61 3.03 -12.42
C ASP A 298 21.75 1.50 -12.44
N PHE A 299 21.05 0.80 -13.32
CA PHE A 299 21.12 -0.67 -13.38
C PHE A 299 22.54 -1.23 -13.54
N PRO A 300 23.43 -0.68 -14.39
CA PRO A 300 24.83 -1.12 -14.47
C PRO A 300 25.59 -0.97 -13.15
N LYS A 301 25.29 0.07 -12.35
CA LYS A 301 25.89 0.30 -11.03
C LYS A 301 25.38 -0.71 -10.02
N ILE A 302 24.07 -0.98 -10.04
CA ILE A 302 23.40 -1.96 -9.16
C ILE A 302 23.92 -3.37 -9.47
N LEU A 303 24.09 -3.70 -10.74
CA LEU A 303 24.65 -4.98 -11.15
C LEU A 303 26.12 -5.15 -10.70
N ALA A 304 26.86 -4.05 -10.53
CA ALA A 304 28.22 -4.05 -10.00
C ALA A 304 28.29 -4.05 -8.45
N GLU A 305 27.18 -3.85 -7.75
CA GLU A 305 27.13 -3.92 -6.28
C GLU A 305 27.47 -5.32 -5.77
N PRO A 306 27.95 -5.42 -4.51
CA PRO A 306 28.18 -6.73 -3.89
C PRO A 306 26.93 -7.62 -3.97
N VAL A 307 27.18 -8.91 -4.16
CA VAL A 307 26.12 -9.93 -4.16
C VAL A 307 25.45 -9.98 -2.79
N LYS A 308 24.13 -10.07 -2.77
CA LYS A 308 23.40 -10.27 -1.53
C LYS A 308 23.64 -11.66 -0.96
N LYS A 309 23.81 -11.74 0.36
CA LYS A 309 23.83 -13.01 1.06
C LYS A 309 22.41 -13.55 1.22
N LEU A 310 22.25 -14.82 0.88
CA LEU A 310 20.95 -15.51 0.96
C LEU A 310 20.94 -16.53 2.11
N ASP A 311 21.49 -16.12 3.27
CA ASP A 311 21.64 -16.93 4.48
C ASP A 311 20.72 -16.47 5.65
N GLY A 312 19.83 -15.52 5.38
CA GLY A 312 18.93 -14.95 6.36
C GLY A 312 19.48 -13.78 7.18
N SER A 313 20.79 -13.49 7.09
CA SER A 313 21.41 -12.40 7.86
C SER A 313 20.94 -11.00 7.43
N GLU A 314 20.50 -10.87 6.18
CA GLU A 314 19.99 -9.62 5.59
C GLU A 314 18.48 -9.68 5.31
N ARG A 315 17.75 -10.64 5.91
CA ARG A 315 16.30 -10.78 5.70
C ARG A 315 15.57 -9.57 6.25
N SER A 316 14.69 -9.00 5.42
CA SER A 316 13.88 -7.87 5.85
C SER A 316 12.77 -8.30 6.83
N LYS A 317 11.98 -7.34 7.29
CA LYS A 317 10.82 -7.62 8.15
C LYS A 317 9.52 -7.78 7.35
N GLU A 318 9.58 -7.83 6.01
CA GLU A 318 8.41 -7.99 5.15
C GLU A 318 7.73 -9.35 5.38
N HIS A 319 6.41 -9.32 5.50
CA HIS A 319 5.61 -10.45 5.98
C HIS A 319 5.62 -11.68 5.06
N ALA A 320 5.68 -11.50 3.72
CA ALA A 320 5.45 -12.58 2.77
C ALA A 320 6.37 -13.80 3.00
N SER A 321 7.66 -13.55 3.20
CA SER A 321 8.64 -14.63 3.40
C SER A 321 8.36 -15.44 4.67
N TYR A 322 7.96 -14.76 5.76
CA TYR A 322 7.64 -15.42 7.04
C TYR A 322 6.32 -16.19 6.96
N ILE A 323 5.32 -15.67 6.23
CA ILE A 323 4.04 -16.37 6.01
C ILE A 323 4.28 -17.67 5.26
N ILE A 324 4.99 -17.61 4.12
CA ILE A 324 5.30 -18.81 3.30
C ILE A 324 6.13 -19.81 4.12
N GLU A 325 7.17 -19.33 4.82
CA GLU A 325 7.98 -20.17 5.68
C GLU A 325 7.13 -20.90 6.74
N SER A 326 6.25 -20.19 7.42
CA SER A 326 5.40 -20.77 8.46
C SER A 326 4.43 -21.81 7.91
N LEU A 327 3.80 -21.53 6.77
CA LEU A 327 2.88 -22.45 6.12
C LEU A 327 3.57 -23.73 5.66
N GLU A 328 4.81 -23.66 5.15
CA GLU A 328 5.53 -24.79 4.58
C GLU A 328 6.37 -25.57 5.60
N THR A 329 6.88 -24.90 6.64
CA THR A 329 7.80 -25.52 7.62
C THR A 329 7.15 -25.79 8.97
N GLY A 330 6.03 -25.15 9.27
CA GLY A 330 5.38 -25.19 10.59
C GLY A 330 6.01 -24.26 11.63
N ARG A 331 7.01 -23.44 11.26
CA ARG A 331 7.53 -22.38 12.15
C ARG A 331 6.44 -21.38 12.46
N HIS A 332 6.41 -20.90 13.69
CA HIS A 332 5.38 -19.94 14.08
C HIS A 332 5.78 -18.52 13.68
N TYR A 333 4.82 -17.79 13.10
CA TYR A 333 4.97 -16.38 12.81
C TYR A 333 3.76 -15.59 13.31
N ARG A 334 3.98 -14.41 13.87
CA ARG A 334 2.96 -13.41 14.19
C ARG A 334 3.23 -12.15 13.39
N GLY A 335 2.23 -11.65 12.69
CA GLY A 335 2.27 -10.36 11.98
C GLY A 335 0.89 -9.75 11.94
N HIS A 336 0.78 -8.52 11.39
CA HIS A 336 -0.51 -7.87 11.16
C HIS A 336 -0.84 -7.94 9.67
N PHE A 337 -2.02 -8.47 9.35
CA PHE A 337 -2.42 -8.69 7.96
C PHE A 337 -3.79 -8.09 7.68
N ASN A 338 -3.98 -7.70 6.43
CA ASN A 338 -5.26 -7.25 5.90
C ASN A 338 -6.08 -8.47 5.47
N ILE A 339 -7.15 -8.76 6.21
CA ILE A 339 -8.00 -9.94 6.04
C ILE A 339 -9.48 -9.56 6.14
N MET A 340 -10.36 -10.44 5.68
CA MET A 340 -11.81 -10.24 5.83
C MET A 340 -12.20 -10.23 7.32
N ASN A 341 -12.99 -9.23 7.72
CA ASN A 341 -13.54 -9.13 9.06
C ASN A 341 -14.71 -10.09 9.23
N GLU A 342 -14.42 -11.29 9.67
CA GLU A 342 -15.42 -12.28 10.04
C GLU A 342 -15.75 -12.22 11.56
N GLY A 343 -15.79 -11.00 12.11
CA GLY A 343 -16.07 -10.71 13.51
C GLY A 343 -14.85 -10.68 14.42
N CYS A 344 -13.64 -10.60 13.87
CA CYS A 344 -12.43 -10.41 14.66
C CYS A 344 -12.39 -9.01 15.30
N ILE A 345 -12.85 -7.96 14.60
CA ILE A 345 -13.20 -6.66 15.19
C ILE A 345 -14.73 -6.57 15.23
N THR A 346 -15.29 -6.59 16.44
CA THR A 346 -16.73 -6.79 16.65
C THR A 346 -17.59 -5.57 16.39
N ASN A 347 -17.03 -4.37 16.48
CA ASN A 347 -17.73 -3.10 16.23
C ASN A 347 -17.37 -2.46 14.89
N LEU A 348 -16.78 -3.21 13.95
CA LEU A 348 -16.64 -2.82 12.54
C LEU A 348 -17.53 -3.69 11.65
N PRO A 349 -17.92 -3.19 10.45
CA PRO A 349 -18.79 -3.92 9.53
C PRO A 349 -18.26 -5.31 9.20
N TRP A 350 -19.12 -6.32 9.27
CA TRP A 350 -18.85 -7.65 8.77
C TRP A 350 -18.53 -7.60 7.26
N GLU A 351 -17.69 -8.48 6.76
CA GLU A 351 -17.19 -8.51 5.39
C GLU A 351 -16.25 -7.35 5.00
N SER A 352 -15.98 -6.37 5.86
CA SER A 352 -14.92 -5.38 5.57
C SER A 352 -13.54 -6.05 5.61
N VAL A 353 -12.55 -5.40 5.01
CA VAL A 353 -11.15 -5.79 5.20
C VAL A 353 -10.58 -5.00 6.36
N VAL A 354 -9.98 -5.71 7.31
CA VAL A 354 -9.37 -5.14 8.51
C VAL A 354 -7.93 -5.61 8.64
N GLU A 355 -7.10 -4.77 9.24
CA GLU A 355 -5.72 -5.10 9.58
C GLU A 355 -5.63 -5.44 11.06
N VAL A 356 -5.22 -6.68 11.35
CA VAL A 356 -5.24 -7.26 12.70
C VAL A 356 -4.07 -8.23 12.89
N PRO A 357 -3.68 -8.50 14.16
CA PRO A 357 -2.71 -9.56 14.43
C PRO A 357 -3.22 -10.91 13.95
N CYS A 358 -2.35 -11.64 13.29
CA CYS A 358 -2.59 -13.00 12.83
C CYS A 358 -1.43 -13.90 13.22
N TYR A 359 -1.70 -15.18 13.41
CA TYR A 359 -0.71 -16.22 13.71
C TYR A 359 -0.68 -17.21 12.56
N VAL A 360 0.50 -17.59 12.12
CA VAL A 360 0.72 -18.51 11.00
C VAL A 360 1.58 -19.67 11.45
N ASP A 361 1.16 -20.88 11.09
CA ASP A 361 1.92 -22.12 11.26
C ASP A 361 1.56 -23.12 10.16
N GLY A 362 2.00 -24.37 10.27
CA GLY A 362 1.71 -25.45 9.30
C GLY A 362 0.22 -25.82 9.18
N ASN A 363 -0.64 -25.34 10.06
CA ASN A 363 -2.10 -25.54 9.98
C ASN A 363 -2.81 -24.39 9.26
N GLY A 364 -2.09 -23.32 8.96
CA GLY A 364 -2.64 -22.16 8.24
C GLY A 364 -2.53 -20.85 9.01
N ILE A 365 -3.47 -19.94 8.75
CA ILE A 365 -3.51 -18.61 9.37
C ILE A 365 -4.66 -18.57 10.36
N SER A 366 -4.33 -18.35 11.62
CA SER A 366 -5.27 -18.19 12.73
C SER A 366 -5.46 -16.71 13.04
N ILE A 367 -6.71 -16.26 13.08
CA ILE A 367 -7.07 -14.87 13.30
C ILE A 367 -7.68 -14.77 14.71
N PRO A 368 -7.01 -14.16 15.69
CA PRO A 368 -7.58 -13.98 17.01
C PRO A 368 -8.72 -12.96 16.98
N LYS A 369 -9.65 -13.12 17.91
CA LYS A 369 -10.68 -12.12 18.14
C LYS A 369 -10.04 -10.93 18.88
N VAL A 370 -9.98 -9.78 18.22
CA VAL A 370 -9.50 -8.52 18.81
C VAL A 370 -10.57 -7.93 19.75
N GLY A 371 -11.85 -8.08 19.39
CA GLY A 371 -12.97 -7.48 20.11
C GLY A 371 -13.31 -6.08 19.56
N ASP A 372 -13.86 -5.22 20.42
CA ASP A 372 -14.22 -3.86 20.04
C ASP A 372 -12.99 -2.95 19.99
N LEU A 373 -12.83 -2.17 18.91
CA LEU A 373 -11.95 -1.01 18.92
C LEU A 373 -12.51 0.07 19.86
N PRO A 374 -11.64 0.95 20.42
CA PRO A 374 -12.10 2.16 21.08
C PRO A 374 -13.09 2.92 20.17
N LEU A 375 -14.19 3.41 20.76
CA LEU A 375 -15.34 3.87 19.97
C LEU A 375 -14.98 4.96 18.94
N GLY A 376 -14.13 5.92 19.33
CA GLY A 376 -13.65 6.96 18.41
C GLY A 376 -12.85 6.39 17.24
N CYS A 377 -11.94 5.44 17.50
CA CYS A 377 -11.14 4.77 16.48
C CYS A 377 -12.02 3.95 15.52
N ALA A 378 -13.01 3.22 16.08
CA ALA A 378 -13.99 2.47 15.30
C ALA A 378 -14.82 3.40 14.38
N ALA A 379 -15.22 4.58 14.86
CA ALA A 379 -15.98 5.54 14.06
C ALA A 379 -15.16 6.06 12.86
N VAL A 380 -13.87 6.38 13.06
CA VAL A 380 -12.97 6.79 11.97
C VAL A 380 -12.78 5.66 10.96
N CYS A 381 -12.48 4.45 11.40
CA CYS A 381 -12.36 3.28 10.52
C CYS A 381 -13.67 2.99 9.76
N SER A 382 -14.82 3.05 10.45
CA SER A 382 -16.13 2.78 9.84
C SER A 382 -16.43 3.73 8.70
N GLN A 383 -16.12 5.03 8.83
CA GLN A 383 -16.30 6.00 7.75
C GLN A 383 -15.52 5.59 6.50
N SER A 384 -14.25 5.26 6.65
CA SER A 384 -13.39 4.80 5.54
C SER A 384 -13.84 3.46 4.96
N ILE A 385 -14.31 2.52 5.78
CA ILE A 385 -14.84 1.23 5.33
C ILE A 385 -16.04 1.42 4.38
N TRP A 386 -16.94 2.36 4.65
CA TRP A 386 -18.07 2.63 3.75
C TRP A 386 -17.62 3.23 2.42
N VAL A 387 -16.60 4.10 2.42
CA VAL A 387 -15.97 4.59 1.19
C VAL A 387 -15.36 3.44 0.39
N GLN A 388 -14.59 2.57 1.04
CA GLN A 388 -13.99 1.38 0.41
C GLN A 388 -15.05 0.45 -0.16
N LYS A 389 -16.14 0.19 0.56
CA LYS A 389 -17.24 -0.66 0.10
C LYS A 389 -17.91 -0.10 -1.15
N LEU A 390 -18.25 1.20 -1.13
CA LEU A 390 -18.82 1.87 -2.31
C LEU A 390 -17.88 1.80 -3.51
N ALA A 391 -16.58 2.04 -3.30
CA ALA A 391 -15.57 1.98 -4.35
C ALA A 391 -15.41 0.56 -4.93
N VAL A 392 -15.40 -0.47 -4.08
CA VAL A 392 -15.32 -1.87 -4.52
C VAL A 392 -16.55 -2.27 -5.33
N GLU A 393 -17.76 -1.99 -4.82
CA GLU A 393 -19.00 -2.30 -5.55
C GLU A 393 -19.07 -1.54 -6.87
N ALA A 394 -18.65 -0.27 -6.89
CA ALA A 394 -18.58 0.53 -8.11
C ALA A 394 -17.66 -0.11 -9.15
N ALA A 395 -16.44 -0.52 -8.75
CA ALA A 395 -15.47 -1.12 -9.65
C ALA A 395 -15.91 -2.47 -10.22
N VAL A 396 -16.52 -3.31 -9.37
CA VAL A 396 -16.96 -4.66 -9.75
C VAL A 396 -18.14 -4.61 -10.72
N HIS A 397 -19.06 -3.65 -10.54
CA HIS A 397 -20.30 -3.57 -11.31
C HIS A 397 -20.30 -2.49 -12.39
N GLY A 398 -19.25 -1.67 -12.49
CA GLY A 398 -19.20 -0.54 -13.41
C GLY A 398 -20.22 0.55 -13.05
N ASP A 399 -20.58 0.69 -11.76
CA ASP A 399 -21.61 1.64 -11.30
C ASP A 399 -20.98 2.99 -11.00
N VAL A 400 -21.15 3.93 -11.95
CA VAL A 400 -20.61 5.29 -11.83
C VAL A 400 -21.30 6.10 -10.72
N GLN A 401 -22.54 5.78 -10.34
CA GLN A 401 -23.23 6.48 -9.26
C GLN A 401 -22.62 6.10 -7.91
N LEU A 402 -22.33 4.81 -7.70
CA LEU A 402 -21.62 4.36 -6.51
C LEU A 402 -20.19 4.94 -6.44
N LEU A 403 -19.51 5.08 -7.59
CA LEU A 403 -18.18 5.70 -7.65
C LEU A 403 -18.24 7.18 -7.19
N LYS A 404 -19.18 7.96 -7.72
CA LYS A 404 -19.38 9.36 -7.34
C LYS A 404 -19.81 9.49 -5.87
N GLN A 405 -20.64 8.58 -5.38
CA GLN A 405 -21.00 8.50 -3.96
C GLN A 405 -19.80 8.14 -3.08
N ALA A 406 -18.93 7.25 -3.50
CA ALA A 406 -17.70 6.94 -2.77
C ALA A 406 -16.83 8.18 -2.57
N ALA A 407 -16.61 8.95 -3.64
CA ALA A 407 -15.87 10.21 -3.58
C ALA A 407 -16.57 11.25 -2.67
N MET A 408 -17.90 11.34 -2.72
CA MET A 408 -18.67 12.27 -1.87
C MET A 408 -18.61 11.89 -0.37
N MET A 409 -18.55 10.60 -0.06
CA MET A 409 -18.46 10.09 1.32
C MET A 409 -17.04 10.09 1.87
N ASP A 410 -16.03 10.27 1.01
CA ASP A 410 -14.64 10.38 1.46
C ASP A 410 -14.47 11.61 2.38
N PRO A 411 -13.80 11.44 3.55
CA PRO A 411 -13.72 12.49 4.55
C PRO A 411 -13.12 13.80 4.05
N LEU A 412 -11.99 13.74 3.33
CA LEU A 412 -11.33 14.95 2.84
C LEU A 412 -12.04 15.55 1.63
N THR A 413 -12.43 14.72 0.66
CA THR A 413 -13.14 15.15 -0.54
C THR A 413 -14.44 15.84 -0.19
N GLY A 414 -15.26 15.23 0.69
CA GLY A 414 -16.51 15.80 1.15
C GLY A 414 -16.37 17.05 2.03
N ALA A 415 -15.20 17.26 2.66
CA ALA A 415 -14.92 18.47 3.45
C ALA A 415 -14.46 19.67 2.59
N VAL A 416 -13.95 19.41 1.38
CA VAL A 416 -13.35 20.42 0.48
C VAL A 416 -14.26 20.80 -0.66
N CYS A 417 -15.01 19.85 -1.23
CA CYS A 417 -15.79 20.00 -2.45
C CYS A 417 -17.30 19.86 -2.22
N ASN A 418 -18.07 20.63 -3.00
CA ASN A 418 -19.51 20.46 -3.10
C ASN A 418 -19.88 19.31 -4.06
N PRO A 419 -21.09 18.71 -3.96
CA PRO A 419 -21.47 17.59 -4.82
C PRO A 419 -21.29 17.83 -6.33
N PRO A 420 -21.65 18.98 -6.92
CA PRO A 420 -21.40 19.21 -8.34
C PRO A 420 -19.92 19.22 -8.73
N GLU A 421 -19.03 19.75 -7.88
CA GLU A 421 -17.57 19.72 -8.10
C GLU A 421 -17.06 18.27 -8.10
N ILE A 422 -17.56 17.44 -7.18
CA ILE A 422 -17.18 16.02 -7.10
C ILE A 422 -17.64 15.27 -8.36
N TRP A 423 -18.85 15.51 -8.82
CA TRP A 423 -19.40 14.89 -10.04
C TRP A 423 -18.55 15.21 -11.27
N GLN A 424 -18.22 16.48 -11.48
CA GLN A 424 -17.37 16.92 -12.59
C GLN A 424 -15.95 16.37 -12.47
N MET A 425 -15.35 16.39 -11.28
CA MET A 425 -14.02 15.85 -11.02
C MET A 425 -13.93 14.36 -11.37
N ILE A 426 -14.93 13.56 -10.97
CA ILE A 426 -14.96 12.13 -11.31
C ILE A 426 -15.13 11.94 -12.82
N ASP A 427 -15.93 12.76 -13.51
CA ASP A 427 -16.05 12.71 -14.96
C ASP A 427 -14.70 13.03 -15.66
N GLU A 428 -13.94 14.02 -15.19
CA GLU A 428 -12.59 14.31 -15.67
C GLU A 428 -11.64 13.12 -15.46
N MET A 429 -11.68 12.50 -14.27
CA MET A 429 -10.82 11.36 -13.94
C MET A 429 -11.19 10.11 -14.77
N LEU A 430 -12.47 9.84 -14.99
CA LEU A 430 -12.94 8.75 -15.85
C LEU A 430 -12.41 8.90 -17.29
N VAL A 431 -12.48 10.12 -17.84
CA VAL A 431 -11.99 10.40 -19.19
C VAL A 431 -10.46 10.28 -19.26
N ALA A 432 -9.74 10.84 -18.28
CA ALA A 432 -8.28 10.79 -18.24
C ALA A 432 -7.72 9.36 -18.09
N GLN A 433 -8.50 8.46 -17.48
CA GLN A 433 -8.09 7.09 -17.17
C GLN A 433 -8.78 6.04 -18.04
N GLU A 434 -9.46 6.43 -19.10
CA GLU A 434 -10.29 5.57 -19.96
C GLU A 434 -9.64 4.24 -20.33
N GLN A 435 -8.36 4.25 -20.67
CA GLN A 435 -7.63 3.05 -21.12
C GLN A 435 -7.52 1.94 -20.06
N TRP A 436 -7.70 2.26 -18.78
CA TRP A 436 -7.61 1.31 -17.67
C TRP A 436 -8.96 1.00 -17.01
N LEU A 437 -10.07 1.56 -17.55
CA LEU A 437 -11.39 1.50 -16.93
C LEU A 437 -12.45 0.87 -17.87
N PRO A 438 -12.22 -0.37 -18.36
CA PRO A 438 -13.13 -1.00 -19.33
C PRO A 438 -14.55 -1.20 -18.78
N GLN A 439 -14.73 -1.28 -17.47
CA GLN A 439 -16.04 -1.43 -16.81
C GLN A 439 -16.90 -0.15 -16.87
N TYR A 440 -16.32 1.01 -17.24
CA TYR A 440 -17.02 2.30 -17.30
C TYR A 440 -17.21 2.86 -18.71
N THR A 441 -17.14 2.04 -19.76
CA THR A 441 -17.18 2.49 -21.17
C THR A 441 -18.33 3.47 -21.46
N GLU A 442 -19.56 3.13 -21.07
CA GLU A 442 -20.72 4.02 -21.29
C GLU A 442 -20.70 5.27 -20.41
N ALA A 443 -20.25 5.16 -19.17
CA ALA A 443 -20.10 6.29 -18.28
C ALA A 443 -19.03 7.27 -18.77
N ILE A 444 -17.91 6.78 -19.31
CA ILE A 444 -16.86 7.60 -19.92
C ILE A 444 -17.37 8.34 -21.15
N LYS A 445 -18.19 7.68 -21.99
CA LYS A 445 -18.81 8.36 -23.12
C LYS A 445 -19.72 9.51 -22.66
N ALA A 446 -20.58 9.28 -21.67
CA ALA A 446 -21.43 10.31 -21.09
C ALA A 446 -20.61 11.43 -20.44
N ALA A 447 -19.51 11.10 -19.74
CA ALA A 447 -18.62 12.10 -19.17
C ALA A 447 -17.95 12.98 -20.22
N LYS A 448 -17.50 12.42 -21.36
CA LYS A 448 -16.97 13.18 -22.50
C LYS A 448 -18.03 14.16 -23.08
N GLU A 449 -19.28 13.71 -23.21
CA GLU A 449 -20.37 14.55 -23.69
C GLU A 449 -20.68 15.71 -22.70
N HIS A 450 -20.74 15.41 -21.41
CA HIS A 450 -20.92 16.41 -20.35
C HIS A 450 -19.80 17.45 -20.35
N LEU A 451 -18.54 17.02 -20.32
CA LEU A 451 -17.38 17.92 -20.28
C LEU A 451 -17.23 18.80 -21.53
N ALA A 452 -17.76 18.35 -22.68
CA ALA A 452 -17.68 19.08 -23.95
C ALA A 452 -18.83 20.09 -24.15
N ASN A 453 -20.02 19.82 -23.64
CA ASN A 453 -21.24 20.53 -24.03
C ASN A 453 -21.93 21.31 -22.89
N ASP A 454 -21.70 20.92 -21.64
CA ASP A 454 -22.36 21.55 -20.49
C ASP A 454 -21.52 22.66 -19.87
N PRO A 455 -22.13 23.64 -19.19
CA PRO A 455 -21.39 24.64 -18.43
C PRO A 455 -20.60 23.98 -17.30
N LEU A 456 -19.28 24.13 -17.32
CA LEU A 456 -18.41 23.55 -16.30
C LEU A 456 -18.29 24.47 -15.08
N ILE A 457 -18.15 23.84 -13.91
CA ILE A 457 -17.80 24.52 -12.67
C ILE A 457 -16.34 24.95 -12.76
N PRO A 458 -16.00 26.22 -12.50
CA PRO A 458 -14.63 26.65 -12.48
C PRO A 458 -13.83 25.90 -11.41
N THR A 459 -12.67 25.37 -11.80
CA THR A 459 -11.74 24.80 -10.84
C THR A 459 -11.05 25.88 -10.01
N LYS A 460 -10.52 25.50 -8.86
CA LYS A 460 -9.72 26.41 -8.02
C LYS A 460 -8.34 26.58 -8.67
N ASP A 461 -7.79 27.79 -8.66
CA ASP A 461 -6.40 28.05 -9.02
C ASP A 461 -5.49 27.63 -7.83
N TYR A 462 -5.42 26.31 -7.63
CA TYR A 462 -4.75 25.71 -6.49
C TYR A 462 -3.68 24.69 -6.94
N HIS A 463 -2.43 24.94 -6.53
CA HIS A 463 -1.27 24.16 -6.93
C HIS A 463 -0.63 23.37 -5.77
N GLY A 464 -1.29 23.35 -4.62
CA GLY A 464 -0.83 22.67 -3.41
C GLY A 464 -0.16 23.61 -2.41
N ALA A 465 -0.58 23.52 -1.14
CA ALA A 465 -0.09 24.38 -0.07
C ALA A 465 1.36 24.06 0.32
N ALA A 466 1.78 22.83 0.13
CA ALA A 466 3.05 22.30 0.60
C ALA A 466 3.80 21.51 -0.48
N ARG A 467 3.70 21.95 -1.72
CA ARG A 467 4.34 21.30 -2.86
C ARG A 467 5.79 21.73 -3.00
N LEU A 468 6.69 20.76 -3.14
CA LEU A 468 8.09 21.00 -3.50
C LEU A 468 8.29 20.90 -5.01
N ARG A 469 9.36 21.53 -5.53
CA ARG A 469 9.78 21.34 -6.91
C ARG A 469 10.36 19.95 -7.14
N GLU A 470 10.21 19.44 -8.33
CA GLU A 470 10.92 18.25 -8.76
C GLU A 470 12.43 18.53 -8.88
N LYS A 471 13.24 17.57 -8.45
CA LYS A 471 14.70 17.60 -8.57
C LYS A 471 15.12 17.20 -9.96
N THR A 472 16.23 17.74 -10.42
CA THR A 472 16.82 17.27 -11.66
C THR A 472 17.45 15.88 -11.50
N PRO A 473 17.65 15.11 -12.59
CA PRO A 473 18.32 13.81 -12.51
C PRO A 473 19.71 13.88 -11.84
N GLU A 474 20.42 14.98 -12.03
CA GLU A 474 21.74 15.20 -11.41
C GLU A 474 21.63 15.40 -9.90
N GLU A 475 20.62 16.16 -9.43
CA GLU A 475 20.34 16.35 -7.99
C GLU A 475 19.94 15.02 -7.33
N VAL A 476 19.12 14.23 -8.00
CA VAL A 476 18.70 12.91 -7.51
C VAL A 476 19.91 11.96 -7.42
N ALA A 477 20.77 11.94 -8.43
CA ALA A 477 21.97 11.13 -8.44
C ALA A 477 22.93 11.52 -7.31
N ALA A 478 23.15 12.83 -7.09
CA ALA A 478 24.00 13.33 -6.03
C ALA A 478 23.50 12.95 -4.63
N GLU A 479 22.18 13.00 -4.38
CA GLU A 479 21.60 12.60 -3.10
C GLU A 479 21.75 11.08 -2.85
N ARG A 480 21.58 10.25 -3.87
CA ARG A 480 21.80 8.80 -3.74
C ARG A 480 23.25 8.47 -3.38
N ASP A 481 24.19 9.12 -4.04
CA ASP A 481 25.62 8.94 -3.75
C ASP A 481 25.95 9.40 -2.31
N ALA A 482 25.36 10.49 -1.84
CA ALA A 482 25.52 10.96 -0.46
C ALA A 482 24.95 9.99 0.57
N ARG A 483 23.79 9.37 0.31
CA ARG A 483 23.20 8.35 1.21
C ARG A 483 24.04 7.08 1.33
N LYS A 484 24.73 6.66 0.25
CA LYS A 484 25.64 5.51 0.26
C LYS A 484 26.89 5.75 1.10
N ILE A 485 27.30 7.01 1.30
CA ILE A 485 28.48 7.37 2.11
C ILE A 485 28.13 7.37 3.61
N THR A 486 26.84 7.53 3.97
CA THR A 486 26.39 7.63 5.37
C THR A 486 25.75 6.34 5.91
N ALA A 487 25.58 5.32 5.10
CA ALA A 487 25.06 3.99 5.44
C ALA A 487 26.20 2.95 5.50
#